data_3832c98173793d46d6f36910e36b041e
#
_entry.id   3832c98173793d46d6f36910e36b041e
#
_cell.length_a   1.000
_cell.length_b   1.000
_cell.length_c   1.000
_cell.angle_alpha   90.00
_cell.angle_beta   90.00
_cell.angle_gamma   90.00
#
_symmetry.space_group_name_H-M   'P 1'
#
loop_
_entity.id
_entity.type
_entity.pdbx_description
1 polymer ?
#
loop_
_entity_poly.entity_id
_entity_poly.type
_entity_poly.pdbx_seq_one_letter_code
_entity_poly.pdbx_strand_id
1 'polypeptide(L)'
;MRRRRRRELAYLFVCALLAGIARDAASKPPAAKKAGADAAVQLPPGTLEKLRSGDEAAIKAALDDARMAGKGAQPAAVPIADLLERGMPSDLTIAAIDTLGDIEAESSSKAIAWYAVHRNAAVRQAAVKALARTKGPLAVSSLRRALSDGDAVVRGMAATGLGALKAKEAVKDLFVALDHKVGEAAASIGQLCTGAECDELVGKLGKLPFDIVTGGLDQILFRPAAEIDDDQKVKLVGRVRELGTGEVNKFLRDVQKRWPATWSPRVKQAVDQAVLATTVSQ
;
A
#
# COMPACT_ATOMS: atom_id res chain seq x y z
N MET A 1 23.38 -12.54 -14.34
CA MET A 1 23.33 -12.56 -12.86
C MET A 1 23.05 -11.20 -12.18
N ARG A 2 23.33 -10.03 -12.79
CA ARG A 2 23.10 -8.70 -12.13
C ARG A 2 21.63 -8.20 -12.12
N ARG A 3 20.72 -8.75 -12.90
CA ARG A 3 19.30 -8.34 -12.95
C ARG A 3 18.42 -8.95 -11.84
N ARG A 4 18.82 -10.08 -11.23
CA ARG A 4 18.06 -10.73 -10.13
C ARG A 4 18.17 -9.98 -8.80
N ARG A 5 19.33 -9.40 -8.47
CA ARG A 5 19.54 -8.67 -7.20
C ARG A 5 18.73 -7.37 -7.05
N ARG A 6 18.36 -6.70 -8.15
CA ARG A 6 17.56 -5.47 -8.07
C ARG A 6 16.07 -5.70 -7.76
N ARG A 7 15.55 -6.91 -8.04
CA ARG A 7 14.16 -7.25 -7.72
C ARG A 7 13.96 -7.60 -6.24
N GLU A 8 14.96 -8.18 -5.58
CA GLU A 8 14.87 -8.52 -4.15
C GLU A 8 14.90 -7.28 -3.24
N LEU A 9 15.59 -6.21 -3.63
CA LEU A 9 15.63 -4.96 -2.88
C LEU A 9 14.30 -4.17 -2.94
N ALA A 10 13.55 -4.27 -4.03
CA ALA A 10 12.24 -3.64 -4.14
C ALA A 10 11.19 -4.29 -3.23
N TYR A 11 11.26 -5.62 -3.06
CA TYR A 11 10.35 -6.36 -2.17
C TYR A 11 10.54 -6.03 -0.68
N LEU A 12 11.79 -5.79 -0.24
CA LEU A 12 12.09 -5.45 1.15
C LEU A 12 11.57 -4.06 1.55
N PHE A 13 11.47 -3.11 0.62
CA PHE A 13 10.98 -1.76 0.92
C PHE A 13 9.45 -1.68 1.05
N VAL A 14 8.69 -2.49 0.32
CA VAL A 14 7.22 -2.52 0.40
C VAL A 14 6.74 -3.20 1.68
N CYS A 15 7.43 -4.24 2.16
CA CYS A 15 7.10 -4.90 3.43
C CYS A 15 7.38 -4.03 4.67
N ALA A 16 8.38 -3.14 4.62
CA ALA A 16 8.72 -2.29 5.76
C ALA A 16 7.67 -1.18 6.03
N LEU A 17 6.92 -0.75 5.03
CA LEU A 17 5.86 0.28 5.19
C LEU A 17 4.55 -0.28 5.77
N LEU A 18 4.33 -1.59 5.71
CA LEU A 18 3.12 -2.25 6.23
C LEU A 18 3.31 -2.85 7.64
N ALA A 19 4.55 -2.98 8.12
CA ALA A 19 4.85 -3.52 9.46
C ALA A 19 4.61 -2.53 10.62
N GLY A 20 4.26 -1.29 10.32
CA GLY A 20 4.05 -0.23 11.32
C GLY A 20 2.67 -0.21 12.00
N ILE A 21 1.73 -1.08 11.63
CA ILE A 21 0.33 -0.97 12.10
C ILE A 21 -0.09 -2.13 13.03
N ALA A 22 0.74 -3.14 13.25
CA ALA A 22 0.38 -4.29 14.09
C ALA A 22 1.37 -4.50 15.24
N ARG A 23 1.53 -3.51 16.11
CA ARG A 23 2.12 -3.68 17.44
C ARG A 23 1.38 -2.77 18.41
N ASP A 24 0.36 -3.32 19.05
CA ASP A 24 0.07 -3.09 20.47
C ASP A 24 -1.18 -3.87 20.89
N ALA A 25 -0.96 -5.03 21.46
CA ALA A 25 -1.85 -5.59 22.46
C ALA A 25 -1.17 -6.74 23.21
N ALA A 26 -0.22 -6.43 24.09
CA ALA A 26 0.01 -7.22 25.33
C ALA A 26 1.19 -6.64 26.13
N SER A 27 0.88 -6.20 27.31
CA SER A 27 1.69 -5.85 28.47
C SER A 27 1.65 -4.37 28.84
N LYS A 28 0.85 -4.11 29.88
CA LYS A 28 0.78 -2.83 30.57
C LYS A 28 2.01 -2.72 31.51
N PRO A 29 2.99 -1.88 31.24
CA PRO A 29 3.94 -1.41 32.24
C PRO A 29 3.35 -0.22 33.01
N PRO A 30 3.87 0.11 34.19
CA PRO A 30 3.27 1.09 35.09
C PRO A 30 3.27 2.49 34.49
N ALA A 31 2.26 3.27 34.87
CA ALA A 31 2.00 4.63 34.46
C ALA A 31 3.27 5.51 34.46
N ALA A 32 3.94 5.61 33.32
CA ALA A 32 4.82 6.72 33.03
C ALA A 32 3.97 7.90 32.59
N LYS A 33 4.20 9.05 33.22
CA LYS A 33 3.56 10.33 32.94
C LYS A 33 3.42 10.53 31.43
N LYS A 34 2.20 10.84 30.95
CA LYS A 34 1.93 11.36 29.61
C LYS A 34 2.92 12.50 29.32
N ALA A 35 4.01 12.18 28.65
CA ALA A 35 4.79 13.17 27.93
C ALA A 35 3.91 13.68 26.78
N GLY A 36 3.89 14.97 26.61
CA GLY A 36 2.96 15.80 25.87
C GLY A 36 2.32 15.19 24.62
N ALA A 37 1.04 15.48 24.44
CA ALA A 37 0.37 15.41 23.16
C ALA A 37 1.33 15.88 22.06
N ASP A 38 1.45 15.11 20.96
CA ASP A 38 2.16 15.55 19.76
C ASP A 38 1.72 17.00 19.45
N ALA A 39 2.57 17.98 19.81
CA ALA A 39 2.38 19.33 19.37
C ALA A 39 2.51 19.27 17.85
N ALA A 40 1.38 19.31 17.14
CA ALA A 40 1.38 19.36 15.69
C ALA A 40 2.37 20.44 15.28
N VAL A 41 3.42 20.06 14.55
CA VAL A 41 4.42 21.00 14.07
C VAL A 41 3.66 22.02 13.23
N GLN A 42 3.60 23.26 13.69
CA GLN A 42 2.87 24.31 12.98
C GLN A 42 3.67 24.77 11.77
N LEU A 43 2.92 25.19 10.75
CA LEU A 43 3.51 25.76 9.55
C LEU A 43 4.33 27.00 9.91
N PRO A 44 5.62 27.11 9.52
CA PRO A 44 6.45 28.27 9.81
C PRO A 44 5.84 29.58 9.29
N PRO A 45 6.00 30.71 10.01
CA PRO A 45 5.54 32.01 9.53
C PRO A 45 6.16 32.36 8.18
N GLY A 46 5.39 33.00 7.30
CA GLY A 46 5.85 33.38 5.96
C GLY A 46 5.82 32.28 4.91
N THR A 47 5.52 31.01 5.27
CA THR A 47 5.45 29.91 4.30
C THR A 47 4.36 30.15 3.24
N LEU A 48 3.21 30.67 3.63
CA LEU A 48 2.11 30.96 2.69
C LEU A 48 2.45 32.10 1.72
N GLU A 49 3.20 33.11 2.17
CA GLU A 49 3.69 34.20 1.31
C GLU A 49 4.72 33.68 0.30
N LYS A 50 5.66 32.82 0.74
CA LYS A 50 6.63 32.18 -0.15
C LYS A 50 5.94 31.32 -1.25
N LEU A 51 4.87 30.58 -0.93
CA LEU A 51 4.08 29.84 -1.91
C LEU A 51 3.43 30.73 -2.98
N ARG A 52 3.19 32.00 -2.67
CA ARG A 52 2.58 32.98 -3.57
C ARG A 52 3.58 33.90 -4.28
N SER A 53 4.84 33.85 -3.92
CA SER A 53 5.86 34.80 -4.37
C SER A 53 6.18 34.71 -5.88
N GLY A 54 5.94 33.56 -6.53
CA GLY A 54 6.39 33.32 -7.91
C GLY A 54 7.89 32.99 -8.04
N ASP A 55 8.67 33.09 -6.98
CA ASP A 55 10.08 32.68 -6.94
C ASP A 55 10.19 31.19 -6.67
N GLU A 56 10.83 30.46 -7.59
CA GLU A 56 10.96 29.00 -7.51
C GLU A 56 11.72 28.54 -6.27
N ALA A 57 12.77 29.27 -5.85
CA ALA A 57 13.54 28.92 -4.67
C ALA A 57 12.72 29.10 -3.39
N ALA A 58 11.95 30.21 -3.30
CA ALA A 58 11.05 30.46 -2.18
C ALA A 58 9.91 29.42 -2.14
N ILE A 59 9.33 29.06 -3.28
CA ILE A 59 8.31 28.01 -3.40
C ILE A 59 8.86 26.69 -2.90
N LYS A 60 10.06 26.28 -3.36
CA LYS A 60 10.70 25.04 -2.92
C LYS A 60 10.91 25.01 -1.42
N ALA A 61 11.46 26.07 -0.84
CA ALA A 61 11.65 26.17 0.62
C ALA A 61 10.29 26.07 1.38
N ALA A 62 9.23 26.69 0.85
CA ALA A 62 7.90 26.63 1.45
C ALA A 62 7.27 25.22 1.35
N LEU A 63 7.52 24.48 0.28
CA LEU A 63 7.10 23.09 0.13
C LEU A 63 7.82 22.19 1.16
N ASP A 64 9.13 22.42 1.36
CA ASP A 64 9.91 21.68 2.37
C ASP A 64 9.40 22.00 3.80
N ASP A 65 9.14 23.28 4.11
CA ASP A 65 8.51 23.71 5.38
C ASP A 65 7.15 22.98 5.60
N ALA A 66 6.31 22.93 4.57
CA ALA A 66 5.00 22.29 4.64
C ALA A 66 5.10 20.76 4.82
N ARG A 67 6.07 20.10 4.17
CA ARG A 67 6.34 18.67 4.35
C ARG A 67 6.78 18.35 5.76
N MET A 68 7.65 19.15 6.33
CA MET A 68 8.10 18.98 7.71
C MET A 68 6.96 19.15 8.72
N ALA A 69 6.01 20.06 8.46
CA ALA A 69 4.82 20.25 9.27
C ALA A 69 3.75 19.14 9.07
N GLY A 70 3.80 18.40 7.96
CA GLY A 70 2.88 17.30 7.65
C GLY A 70 1.41 17.74 7.79
N LYS A 71 0.62 17.02 8.60
CA LYS A 71 -0.79 17.36 8.83
C LYS A 71 -1.02 18.76 9.45
N GLY A 72 -0.03 19.34 10.09
CA GLY A 72 -0.07 20.72 10.58
C GLY A 72 -0.07 21.77 9.46
N ALA A 73 0.30 21.38 8.24
CA ALA A 73 0.34 22.26 7.07
C ALA A 73 -0.98 22.31 6.28
N GLN A 74 -2.11 21.87 6.83
CA GLN A 74 -3.44 21.95 6.14
C GLN A 74 -3.73 23.33 5.52
N PRO A 75 -3.36 24.48 6.13
CA PRO A 75 -3.55 25.79 5.50
C PRO A 75 -2.79 26.01 4.20
N ALA A 76 -1.70 25.25 3.96
CA ALA A 76 -0.91 25.32 2.73
C ALA A 76 -1.52 24.50 1.57
N ALA A 77 -2.47 23.62 1.84
CA ALA A 77 -3.04 22.71 0.83
C ALA A 77 -3.66 23.45 -0.36
N VAL A 78 -4.47 24.49 -0.10
CA VAL A 78 -5.08 25.29 -1.17
C VAL A 78 -4.04 26.10 -1.96
N PRO A 79 -3.13 26.87 -1.34
CA PRO A 79 -2.05 27.55 -2.06
C PRO A 79 -1.18 26.62 -2.93
N ILE A 80 -0.90 25.40 -2.44
CA ILE A 80 -0.12 24.41 -3.22
C ILE A 80 -0.96 23.86 -4.39
N ALA A 81 -2.24 23.60 -4.20
CA ALA A 81 -3.14 23.20 -5.28
C ALA A 81 -3.24 24.30 -6.38
N ASP A 82 -3.33 25.58 -5.99
CA ASP A 82 -3.32 26.73 -6.90
C ASP A 82 -2.01 26.82 -7.70
N LEU A 83 -0.87 26.46 -7.09
CA LEU A 83 0.42 26.36 -7.79
C LEU A 83 0.39 25.28 -8.86
N LEU A 84 -0.16 24.12 -8.57
CA LEU A 84 -0.33 23.04 -9.54
C LEU A 84 -1.21 23.49 -10.71
N GLU A 85 -2.32 24.18 -10.46
CA GLU A 85 -3.23 24.65 -11.53
C GLU A 85 -2.56 25.68 -12.46
N ARG A 86 -1.64 26.50 -11.95
CA ARG A 86 -0.88 27.47 -12.77
C ARG A 86 0.20 26.83 -13.62
N GLY A 87 0.61 25.61 -13.30
CA GLY A 87 1.71 24.90 -13.93
C GLY A 87 3.08 25.34 -13.40
N MET A 88 3.96 24.37 -13.28
CA MET A 88 5.33 24.54 -12.78
C MET A 88 6.29 23.58 -13.51
N PRO A 89 7.62 23.81 -13.44
CA PRO A 89 8.60 22.80 -13.85
C PRO A 89 8.35 21.44 -13.17
N SER A 90 8.70 20.35 -13.86
CA SER A 90 8.32 18.99 -13.42
C SER A 90 8.83 18.61 -12.03
N ASP A 91 10.00 19.09 -11.63
CA ASP A 91 10.57 18.85 -10.31
C ASP A 91 9.79 19.53 -9.18
N LEU A 92 9.40 20.80 -9.38
CA LEU A 92 8.52 21.52 -8.45
C LEU A 92 7.10 20.93 -8.43
N THR A 93 6.60 20.50 -9.60
CA THR A 93 5.31 19.80 -9.68
C THR A 93 5.31 18.53 -8.84
N ILE A 94 6.36 17.70 -8.95
CA ILE A 94 6.52 16.50 -8.13
C ILE A 94 6.60 16.86 -6.65
N ALA A 95 7.42 17.86 -6.29
CA ALA A 95 7.54 18.30 -4.90
C ALA A 95 6.21 18.79 -4.31
N ALA A 96 5.44 19.56 -5.08
CA ALA A 96 4.13 20.05 -4.67
C ALA A 96 3.12 18.90 -4.47
N ILE A 97 3.08 17.93 -5.40
CA ILE A 97 2.21 16.75 -5.32
C ILE A 97 2.59 15.89 -4.10
N ASP A 98 3.88 15.61 -3.91
CA ASP A 98 4.35 14.85 -2.73
C ASP A 98 3.98 15.57 -1.43
N THR A 99 4.13 16.90 -1.38
CA THR A 99 3.76 17.71 -0.21
C THR A 99 2.26 17.60 0.09
N LEU A 100 1.39 17.69 -0.94
CA LEU A 100 -0.06 17.51 -0.75
C LEU A 100 -0.40 16.10 -0.24
N GLY A 101 0.32 15.08 -0.70
CA GLY A 101 0.20 13.72 -0.19
C GLY A 101 0.62 13.61 1.28
N ASP A 102 1.68 14.32 1.70
CA ASP A 102 2.17 14.32 3.08
C ASP A 102 1.25 15.10 4.04
N ILE A 103 0.60 16.16 3.55
CA ILE A 103 -0.44 16.91 4.28
C ILE A 103 -1.72 16.04 4.46
N GLU A 104 -1.97 15.08 3.59
CA GLU A 104 -3.19 14.23 3.55
C GLU A 104 -4.48 15.07 3.40
N ALA A 105 -4.44 16.18 2.66
CA ALA A 105 -5.60 17.05 2.47
C ALA A 105 -6.55 16.49 1.41
N GLU A 106 -7.75 16.04 1.81
CA GLU A 106 -8.77 15.50 0.90
C GLU A 106 -9.17 16.48 -0.21
N SER A 107 -9.20 17.78 0.11
CA SER A 107 -9.50 18.86 -0.83
C SER A 107 -8.53 18.91 -2.02
N SER A 108 -7.30 18.42 -1.85
CA SER A 108 -6.27 18.42 -2.88
C SER A 108 -6.44 17.30 -3.92
N SER A 109 -7.31 16.32 -3.67
CA SER A 109 -7.47 15.15 -4.54
C SER A 109 -7.84 15.53 -5.98
N LYS A 110 -8.61 16.60 -6.20
CA LYS A 110 -8.98 17.11 -7.53
C LYS A 110 -7.75 17.63 -8.29
N ALA A 111 -6.94 18.48 -7.67
CA ALA A 111 -5.72 19.02 -8.28
C ALA A 111 -4.73 17.91 -8.61
N ILE A 112 -4.50 16.98 -7.69
CA ILE A 112 -3.59 15.84 -7.89
C ILE A 112 -4.08 14.90 -8.99
N ALA A 113 -5.39 14.65 -9.10
CA ALA A 113 -5.98 13.74 -10.08
C ALA A 113 -5.67 14.13 -11.55
N TRP A 114 -5.53 15.41 -11.87
CA TRP A 114 -5.09 15.87 -13.18
C TRP A 114 -3.70 15.36 -13.55
N TYR A 115 -2.81 15.25 -12.58
CA TYR A 115 -1.43 14.81 -12.78
C TYR A 115 -1.30 13.28 -12.84
N ALA A 116 -2.30 12.53 -12.45
CA ALA A 116 -2.32 11.07 -12.61
C ALA A 116 -2.36 10.61 -14.08
N VAL A 117 -2.64 11.53 -15.03
CA VAL A 117 -2.62 11.28 -16.48
C VAL A 117 -1.56 12.11 -17.20
N HIS A 118 -0.61 12.69 -16.49
CA HIS A 118 0.44 13.53 -17.05
C HIS A 118 1.37 12.73 -17.98
N ARG A 119 1.93 13.38 -19.02
CA ARG A 119 2.83 12.75 -20.01
C ARG A 119 4.10 12.14 -19.37
N ASN A 120 4.65 12.79 -18.35
CA ASN A 120 5.83 12.33 -17.63
C ASN A 120 5.43 11.26 -16.59
N ALA A 121 6.01 10.06 -16.70
CA ALA A 121 5.73 8.94 -15.79
C ALA A 121 6.09 9.27 -14.32
N ALA A 122 7.18 10.00 -14.06
CA ALA A 122 7.55 10.37 -12.70
C ALA A 122 6.50 11.27 -12.03
N VAL A 123 5.87 12.17 -12.79
CA VAL A 123 4.75 12.99 -12.28
C VAL A 123 3.52 12.14 -12.01
N ARG A 124 3.19 11.17 -12.89
CA ARG A 124 2.08 10.24 -12.63
C ARG A 124 2.32 9.37 -11.39
N GLN A 125 3.57 8.90 -11.20
CA GLN A 125 3.98 8.14 -10.01
C GLN A 125 3.76 8.95 -8.73
N ALA A 126 4.22 10.21 -8.70
CA ALA A 126 3.99 11.11 -7.58
C ALA A 126 2.49 11.33 -7.32
N ALA A 127 1.70 11.58 -8.38
CA ALA A 127 0.27 11.80 -8.27
C ALA A 127 -0.48 10.57 -7.72
N VAL A 128 -0.18 9.37 -8.23
CA VAL A 128 -0.80 8.11 -7.78
C VAL A 128 -0.45 7.83 -6.32
N LYS A 129 0.81 8.05 -5.92
CA LYS A 129 1.26 7.92 -4.53
C LYS A 129 0.53 8.90 -3.60
N ALA A 130 0.42 10.17 -4.00
CA ALA A 130 -0.27 11.19 -3.22
C ALA A 130 -1.78 10.90 -3.10
N LEU A 131 -2.46 10.50 -4.18
CA LEU A 131 -3.87 10.12 -4.18
C LEU A 131 -4.17 8.98 -3.20
N ALA A 132 -3.28 7.99 -3.10
CA ALA A 132 -3.43 6.90 -2.14
C ALA A 132 -3.43 7.38 -0.68
N ARG A 133 -2.90 8.57 -0.39
CA ARG A 133 -2.81 9.16 0.95
C ARG A 133 -3.89 10.20 1.24
N THR A 134 -4.31 10.97 0.22
CA THR A 134 -5.27 12.07 0.40
C THR A 134 -6.69 11.60 0.71
N LYS A 135 -7.06 10.36 0.37
CA LYS A 135 -8.40 9.78 0.63
C LYS A 135 -9.57 10.61 0.08
N GLY A 136 -9.31 11.52 -0.84
CA GLY A 136 -10.32 12.41 -1.40
C GLY A 136 -11.23 11.73 -2.43
N PRO A 137 -12.31 12.41 -2.85
CA PRO A 137 -13.38 11.82 -3.66
C PRO A 137 -12.92 11.31 -5.03
N LEU A 138 -11.84 11.86 -5.59
CA LEU A 138 -11.29 11.41 -6.88
C LEU A 138 -10.15 10.39 -6.74
N ALA A 139 -9.71 10.07 -5.51
CA ALA A 139 -8.59 9.17 -5.29
C ALA A 139 -8.86 7.78 -5.87
N VAL A 140 -9.95 7.13 -5.45
CA VAL A 140 -10.28 5.77 -5.89
C VAL A 140 -10.48 5.69 -7.41
N SER A 141 -11.23 6.61 -8.00
CA SER A 141 -11.49 6.61 -9.46
C SER A 141 -10.22 6.83 -10.27
N SER A 142 -9.32 7.70 -9.81
CA SER A 142 -8.02 7.95 -10.46
C SER A 142 -7.09 6.75 -10.35
N LEU A 143 -7.02 6.11 -9.16
CA LEU A 143 -6.23 4.91 -8.95
C LEU A 143 -6.75 3.73 -9.78
N ARG A 144 -8.08 3.54 -9.88
CA ARG A 144 -8.67 2.52 -10.76
C ARG A 144 -8.24 2.72 -12.22
N ARG A 145 -8.27 3.95 -12.72
CA ARG A 145 -7.76 4.27 -14.07
C ARG A 145 -6.27 3.95 -14.20
N ALA A 146 -5.47 4.28 -13.19
CA ALA A 146 -4.02 4.07 -13.19
C ALA A 146 -3.59 2.59 -13.16
N LEU A 147 -4.48 1.64 -12.86
CA LEU A 147 -4.22 0.19 -13.01
C LEU A 147 -3.90 -0.22 -14.44
N SER A 148 -4.31 0.57 -15.44
CA SER A 148 -4.04 0.34 -16.86
C SER A 148 -2.96 1.27 -17.43
N ASP A 149 -2.17 1.93 -16.58
CA ASP A 149 -1.09 2.84 -17.02
C ASP A 149 -0.03 2.09 -17.84
N GLY A 150 0.59 2.81 -18.80
CA GLY A 150 1.71 2.27 -19.58
C GLY A 150 2.94 1.95 -18.72
N ASP A 151 3.17 2.68 -17.63
CA ASP A 151 4.28 2.48 -16.70
C ASP A 151 3.93 1.43 -15.64
N ALA A 152 4.78 0.40 -15.50
CA ALA A 152 4.54 -0.70 -14.56
C ALA A 152 4.55 -0.25 -13.09
N VAL A 153 5.37 0.77 -12.76
CA VAL A 153 5.47 1.29 -11.39
C VAL A 153 4.18 2.01 -11.03
N VAL A 154 3.61 2.80 -11.96
CA VAL A 154 2.31 3.47 -11.77
C VAL A 154 1.21 2.45 -11.52
N ARG A 155 1.14 1.35 -12.32
CA ARG A 155 0.15 0.28 -12.10
C ARG A 155 0.27 -0.36 -10.72
N GLY A 156 1.49 -0.72 -10.31
CA GLY A 156 1.76 -1.33 -8.99
C GLY A 156 1.38 -0.40 -7.84
N MET A 157 1.76 0.90 -7.95
CA MET A 157 1.41 1.91 -6.95
C MET A 157 -0.11 2.13 -6.87
N ALA A 158 -0.81 2.11 -8.01
CA ALA A 158 -2.26 2.23 -8.05
C ALA A 158 -2.94 1.05 -7.36
N ALA A 159 -2.49 -0.18 -7.63
CA ALA A 159 -3.01 -1.37 -6.98
C ALA A 159 -2.80 -1.31 -5.46
N THR A 160 -1.59 -0.99 -4.99
CA THR A 160 -1.27 -0.83 -3.57
C THR A 160 -2.11 0.28 -2.93
N GLY A 161 -2.29 1.40 -3.63
CA GLY A 161 -3.09 2.53 -3.16
C GLY A 161 -4.57 2.18 -2.94
N LEU A 162 -5.16 1.40 -3.84
CA LEU A 162 -6.54 0.90 -3.69
C LEU A 162 -6.69 0.01 -2.46
N GLY A 163 -5.71 -0.85 -2.19
CA GLY A 163 -5.66 -1.64 -0.95
C GLY A 163 -5.62 -0.77 0.29
N ALA A 164 -4.71 0.23 0.31
CA ALA A 164 -4.53 1.16 1.43
C ALA A 164 -5.78 2.01 1.70
N LEU A 165 -6.49 2.42 0.65
CA LEU A 165 -7.77 3.14 0.75
C LEU A 165 -8.95 2.24 1.13
N LYS A 166 -8.75 0.94 1.24
CA LYS A 166 -9.81 -0.04 1.49
C LYS A 166 -10.95 0.03 0.45
N ALA A 167 -10.61 0.28 -0.81
CA ALA A 167 -11.52 0.46 -1.93
C ALA A 167 -12.12 -0.89 -2.39
N LYS A 168 -13.10 -1.42 -1.66
CA LYS A 168 -13.74 -2.71 -1.96
C LYS A 168 -14.36 -2.75 -3.35
N GLU A 169 -14.88 -1.63 -3.84
CA GLU A 169 -15.45 -1.48 -5.18
C GLU A 169 -14.44 -1.66 -6.32
N ALA A 170 -13.14 -1.63 -6.02
CA ALA A 170 -12.07 -1.82 -6.98
C ALA A 170 -11.59 -3.28 -7.11
N VAL A 171 -12.14 -4.22 -6.33
CA VAL A 171 -11.66 -5.63 -6.30
C VAL A 171 -11.70 -6.26 -7.69
N LYS A 172 -12.74 -6.03 -8.47
CA LYS A 172 -12.84 -6.53 -9.85
C LYS A 172 -11.75 -5.97 -10.78
N ASP A 173 -11.45 -4.68 -10.66
CA ASP A 173 -10.38 -4.05 -11.44
C ASP A 173 -9.01 -4.56 -11.03
N LEU A 174 -8.81 -4.86 -9.73
CA LEU A 174 -7.60 -5.47 -9.22
C LEU A 174 -7.40 -6.90 -9.76
N PHE A 175 -8.47 -7.70 -9.91
CA PHE A 175 -8.38 -9.00 -10.56
C PHE A 175 -7.95 -8.88 -12.03
N VAL A 176 -8.51 -7.92 -12.77
CA VAL A 176 -8.08 -7.64 -14.14
C VAL A 176 -6.60 -7.23 -14.18
N ALA A 177 -6.16 -6.35 -13.27
CA ALA A 177 -4.76 -5.94 -13.17
C ALA A 177 -3.84 -7.13 -12.82
N LEU A 178 -4.27 -8.04 -11.94
CA LEU A 178 -3.55 -9.25 -11.59
C LEU A 178 -3.36 -10.17 -12.79
N ASP A 179 -4.41 -10.37 -13.60
CA ASP A 179 -4.35 -11.14 -14.83
C ASP A 179 -3.40 -10.52 -15.87
N HIS A 180 -3.23 -9.19 -15.83
CA HIS A 180 -2.21 -8.44 -16.58
C HIS A 180 -0.83 -8.38 -15.87
N LYS A 181 -0.60 -9.26 -14.88
CA LYS A 181 0.69 -9.42 -14.16
C LYS A 181 1.10 -8.22 -13.30
N VAL A 182 0.15 -7.44 -12.81
CA VAL A 182 0.38 -6.44 -11.76
C VAL A 182 0.38 -7.17 -10.42
N GLY A 183 1.56 -7.60 -9.96
CA GLY A 183 1.69 -8.48 -8.77
C GLY A 183 1.17 -7.85 -7.49
N GLU A 184 1.32 -6.53 -7.34
CA GLU A 184 0.83 -5.76 -6.19
C GLU A 184 -0.68 -5.85 -6.01
N ALA A 185 -1.42 -6.13 -7.10
CA ALA A 185 -2.87 -6.30 -7.04
C ALA A 185 -3.27 -7.51 -6.17
N ALA A 186 -2.46 -8.57 -6.13
CA ALA A 186 -2.77 -9.74 -5.31
C ALA A 186 -2.85 -9.39 -3.82
N ALA A 187 -1.88 -8.63 -3.30
CA ALA A 187 -1.87 -8.20 -1.90
C ALA A 187 -3.11 -7.35 -1.58
N SER A 188 -3.46 -6.42 -2.48
CA SER A 188 -4.63 -5.56 -2.31
C SER A 188 -5.95 -6.35 -2.39
N ILE A 189 -6.06 -7.34 -3.29
CA ILE A 189 -7.19 -8.27 -3.30
C ILE A 189 -7.28 -9.01 -1.97
N GLY A 190 -6.16 -9.57 -1.47
CA GLY A 190 -6.13 -10.28 -0.19
C GLY A 190 -6.58 -9.43 1.01
N GLN A 191 -6.31 -8.11 0.99
CA GLN A 191 -6.79 -7.16 2.00
C GLN A 191 -8.29 -6.87 1.89
N LEU A 192 -8.84 -6.85 0.67
CA LEU A 192 -10.17 -6.34 0.37
C LEU A 192 -11.22 -7.43 0.15
N CYS A 193 -10.80 -8.61 -0.32
CA CYS A 193 -11.69 -9.68 -0.77
C CYS A 193 -12.61 -10.18 0.35
N THR A 194 -13.77 -10.65 -0.05
CA THR A 194 -14.73 -11.36 0.79
C THR A 194 -14.98 -12.74 0.22
N GLY A 195 -15.39 -13.68 1.01
CA GLY A 195 -15.87 -15.02 0.62
C GLY A 195 -15.41 -15.52 -0.76
N ALA A 196 -16.29 -15.37 -1.76
CA ALA A 196 -16.06 -15.83 -3.12
C ALA A 196 -14.85 -15.18 -3.82
N GLU A 197 -14.56 -13.91 -3.54
CA GLU A 197 -13.41 -13.21 -4.14
C GLU A 197 -12.08 -13.74 -3.59
N CYS A 198 -12.03 -14.07 -2.28
CA CYS A 198 -10.86 -14.74 -1.71
C CYS A 198 -10.67 -16.13 -2.33
N ASP A 199 -11.75 -16.89 -2.54
CA ASP A 199 -11.71 -18.19 -3.23
C ASP A 199 -11.25 -18.04 -4.70
N GLU A 200 -11.64 -16.97 -5.39
CA GLU A 200 -11.17 -16.66 -6.74
C GLU A 200 -9.64 -16.42 -6.76
N LEU A 201 -9.11 -15.65 -5.80
CA LEU A 201 -7.67 -15.43 -5.69
C LEU A 201 -6.92 -16.74 -5.42
N VAL A 202 -7.42 -17.58 -4.51
CA VAL A 202 -6.88 -18.93 -4.27
C VAL A 202 -6.95 -19.79 -5.52
N GLY A 203 -7.98 -19.65 -6.35
CA GLY A 203 -8.14 -20.32 -7.65
C GLY A 203 -7.13 -19.89 -8.73
N LYS A 204 -6.34 -18.84 -8.51
CA LYS A 204 -5.22 -18.45 -9.39
C LYS A 204 -3.94 -19.24 -9.10
N LEU A 205 -3.89 -20.01 -7.99
CA LEU A 205 -2.78 -20.92 -7.70
C LEU A 205 -2.62 -21.95 -8.84
N GLY A 206 -1.37 -22.15 -9.27
CA GLY A 206 -1.03 -22.99 -10.41
C GLY A 206 -1.31 -22.39 -11.80
N LYS A 207 -2.06 -21.27 -11.88
CA LYS A 207 -2.29 -20.52 -13.13
C LYS A 207 -1.37 -19.31 -13.27
N LEU A 208 -1.05 -18.69 -12.16
CA LEU A 208 -0.07 -17.60 -12.07
C LEU A 208 1.16 -18.08 -11.30
N PRO A 209 2.34 -17.48 -11.52
CA PRO A 209 3.52 -17.73 -10.71
C PRO A 209 3.21 -17.54 -9.22
N PHE A 210 3.73 -18.43 -8.38
CA PHE A 210 3.42 -18.46 -6.95
C PHE A 210 3.81 -17.15 -6.24
N ASP A 211 4.97 -16.56 -6.60
CA ASP A 211 5.47 -15.31 -6.07
C ASP A 211 4.52 -14.12 -6.32
N ILE A 212 3.76 -14.15 -7.41
CA ILE A 212 2.75 -13.11 -7.72
C ILE A 212 1.56 -13.21 -6.76
N VAL A 213 1.10 -14.42 -6.44
CA VAL A 213 -0.12 -14.64 -5.64
C VAL A 213 0.16 -14.59 -4.14
N THR A 214 1.41 -14.88 -3.74
CA THR A 214 1.84 -15.03 -2.34
C THR A 214 1.42 -13.86 -1.45
N GLY A 215 1.59 -12.62 -1.93
CA GLY A 215 1.22 -11.43 -1.15
C GLY A 215 -0.26 -11.40 -0.76
N GLY A 216 -1.14 -11.84 -1.64
CA GLY A 216 -2.58 -11.91 -1.38
C GLY A 216 -2.95 -13.03 -0.41
N LEU A 217 -2.32 -14.21 -0.58
CA LEU A 217 -2.52 -15.34 0.34
C LEU A 217 -2.09 -14.99 1.76
N ASP A 218 -0.96 -14.28 1.89
CA ASP A 218 -0.46 -13.77 3.17
C ASP A 218 -1.48 -12.83 3.83
N GLN A 219 -1.99 -11.86 3.07
CA GLN A 219 -3.00 -10.94 3.59
C GLN A 219 -4.26 -11.68 4.08
N ILE A 220 -4.78 -12.66 3.32
CA ILE A 220 -5.95 -13.44 3.73
C ILE A 220 -5.69 -14.19 5.04
N LEU A 221 -4.53 -14.86 5.16
CA LEU A 221 -4.19 -15.65 6.33
C LEU A 221 -4.08 -14.80 7.60
N PHE A 222 -3.52 -13.58 7.48
CA PHE A 222 -3.30 -12.69 8.62
C PHE A 222 -4.43 -11.67 8.86
N ARG A 223 -5.60 -11.82 8.23
CA ARG A 223 -6.81 -11.06 8.60
C ARG A 223 -7.47 -11.66 9.84
N PRO A 224 -8.15 -10.83 10.66
CA PRO A 224 -8.90 -11.31 11.82
C PRO A 224 -9.94 -12.38 11.45
N ALA A 225 -10.23 -13.31 12.37
CA ALA A 225 -11.23 -14.36 12.16
C ALA A 225 -12.67 -13.81 11.95
N ALA A 226 -12.95 -12.59 12.44
CA ALA A 226 -14.21 -11.89 12.18
C ALA A 226 -14.39 -11.46 10.70
N GLU A 227 -13.30 -11.37 9.94
CA GLU A 227 -13.32 -10.98 8.53
C GLU A 227 -13.16 -12.17 7.58
N ILE A 228 -12.27 -13.10 7.93
CA ILE A 228 -12.01 -14.36 7.20
C ILE A 228 -12.00 -15.48 8.23
N ASP A 229 -12.96 -16.38 8.14
CA ASP A 229 -13.11 -17.49 9.09
C ASP A 229 -12.01 -18.53 8.97
N ASP A 230 -11.92 -19.38 9.99
CA ASP A 230 -10.89 -20.41 10.07
C ASP A 230 -11.05 -21.47 8.98
N ASP A 231 -12.28 -21.78 8.55
CA ASP A 231 -12.53 -22.77 7.50
C ASP A 231 -11.96 -22.31 6.16
N GLN A 232 -12.14 -21.04 5.83
CA GLN A 232 -11.55 -20.44 4.64
C GLN A 232 -10.02 -20.45 4.69
N LYS A 233 -9.43 -20.12 5.85
CA LYS A 233 -7.96 -20.15 6.03
C LYS A 233 -7.40 -21.58 5.93
N VAL A 234 -8.06 -22.56 6.55
CA VAL A 234 -7.66 -23.98 6.45
C VAL A 234 -7.76 -24.47 5.02
N LYS A 235 -8.86 -24.14 4.31
CA LYS A 235 -9.02 -24.46 2.87
C LYS A 235 -7.89 -23.84 2.03
N LEU A 236 -7.55 -22.58 2.26
CA LEU A 236 -6.43 -21.90 1.59
C LEU A 236 -5.12 -22.64 1.82
N VAL A 237 -4.79 -22.96 3.09
CA VAL A 237 -3.57 -23.72 3.42
C VAL A 237 -3.53 -25.07 2.72
N GLY A 238 -4.68 -25.77 2.64
CA GLY A 238 -4.82 -27.02 1.91
C GLY A 238 -4.48 -26.87 0.43
N ARG A 239 -5.04 -25.85 -0.23
CA ARG A 239 -4.78 -25.55 -1.66
C ARG A 239 -3.32 -25.16 -1.91
N VAL A 240 -2.72 -24.39 -1.03
CA VAL A 240 -1.29 -24.04 -1.11
C VAL A 240 -0.42 -25.29 -0.99
N ARG A 241 -0.71 -26.19 -0.04
CA ARG A 241 0.00 -27.45 0.18
C ARG A 241 0.00 -28.35 -1.08
N GLU A 242 -1.12 -28.40 -1.82
CA GLU A 242 -1.28 -29.25 -3.02
C GLU A 242 -0.23 -28.95 -4.11
N LEU A 243 0.34 -27.76 -4.16
CA LEU A 243 1.38 -27.39 -5.12
C LEU A 243 2.73 -28.09 -4.86
N GLY A 244 3.03 -28.46 -3.62
CA GLY A 244 4.17 -29.30 -3.23
C GLY A 244 5.57 -28.75 -3.55
N THR A 245 5.72 -27.47 -3.88
CA THR A 245 7.00 -26.88 -4.31
C THR A 245 7.83 -26.37 -3.13
N GLY A 246 9.16 -26.22 -3.32
CA GLY A 246 10.05 -25.63 -2.31
C GLY A 246 9.68 -24.19 -1.93
N GLU A 247 9.14 -23.41 -2.90
CA GLU A 247 8.65 -22.05 -2.63
C GLU A 247 7.44 -22.06 -1.69
N VAL A 248 6.53 -23.01 -1.88
CA VAL A 248 5.38 -23.24 -1.00
C VAL A 248 5.84 -23.62 0.41
N ASN A 249 6.80 -24.53 0.54
CA ASN A 249 7.34 -24.91 1.84
C ASN A 249 7.96 -23.70 2.57
N LYS A 250 8.73 -22.88 1.85
CA LYS A 250 9.32 -21.64 2.39
C LYS A 250 8.23 -20.67 2.88
N PHE A 251 7.19 -20.46 2.07
CA PHE A 251 6.04 -19.61 2.43
C PHE A 251 5.33 -20.12 3.68
N LEU A 252 4.98 -21.40 3.73
CA LEU A 252 4.29 -22.01 4.88
C LEU A 252 5.13 -21.95 6.16
N ARG A 253 6.45 -22.15 6.09
CA ARG A 253 7.36 -21.95 7.22
C ARG A 253 7.41 -20.52 7.70
N ASP A 254 7.35 -19.55 6.79
CA ASP A 254 7.29 -18.15 7.15
C ASP A 254 5.96 -17.79 7.85
N VAL A 255 4.83 -18.26 7.31
CA VAL A 255 3.52 -18.17 7.97
C VAL A 255 3.55 -18.80 9.36
N GLN A 256 4.10 -20.02 9.49
CA GLN A 256 4.24 -20.74 10.76
C GLN A 256 4.98 -19.92 11.82
N LYS A 257 6.11 -19.29 11.44
CA LYS A 257 6.92 -18.46 12.35
C LYS A 257 6.21 -17.19 12.81
N ARG A 258 5.41 -16.58 11.91
CA ARG A 258 4.70 -15.32 12.18
C ARG A 258 3.33 -15.53 12.81
N TRP A 259 2.81 -16.78 12.86
CA TRP A 259 1.46 -17.04 13.38
C TRP A 259 1.37 -16.64 14.84
N PRO A 260 0.44 -15.71 15.21
CA PRO A 260 0.31 -15.27 16.59
C PRO A 260 -0.15 -16.40 17.50
N ALA A 261 0.49 -16.55 18.68
CA ALA A 261 0.15 -17.61 19.63
C ALA A 261 -1.30 -17.54 20.15
N THR A 262 -1.91 -16.36 20.13
CA THR A 262 -3.29 -16.10 20.57
C THR A 262 -4.35 -16.36 19.51
N TRP A 263 -3.92 -16.66 18.26
CA TRP A 263 -4.83 -16.91 17.14
C TRP A 263 -5.24 -18.39 17.08
N SER A 264 -6.13 -18.70 16.12
CA SER A 264 -6.70 -20.02 15.94
C SER A 264 -5.69 -21.16 15.97
N PRO A 265 -5.74 -22.08 16.95
CA PRO A 265 -4.90 -23.28 16.99
C PRO A 265 -5.22 -24.23 15.83
N ARG A 266 -6.45 -24.21 15.30
CA ARG A 266 -6.88 -25.05 14.16
C ARG A 266 -6.15 -24.65 12.87
N VAL A 267 -6.06 -23.35 12.58
CA VAL A 267 -5.34 -22.87 11.40
C VAL A 267 -3.85 -23.12 11.57
N LYS A 268 -3.30 -22.88 12.78
CA LYS A 268 -1.91 -23.21 13.09
C LYS A 268 -1.58 -24.67 12.81
N GLN A 269 -2.43 -25.59 13.28
CA GLN A 269 -2.25 -27.03 13.05
C GLN A 269 -2.26 -27.36 11.57
N ALA A 270 -3.15 -26.75 10.77
CA ALA A 270 -3.19 -26.94 9.33
C ALA A 270 -1.89 -26.47 8.66
N VAL A 271 -1.34 -25.32 9.08
CA VAL A 271 -0.05 -24.80 8.59
C VAL A 271 1.09 -25.76 8.97
N ASP A 272 1.15 -26.22 10.24
CA ASP A 272 2.18 -27.14 10.72
C ASP A 272 2.16 -28.45 9.92
N GLN A 273 1.00 -29.03 9.66
CA GLN A 273 0.82 -30.23 8.85
C GLN A 273 1.23 -29.99 7.38
N ALA A 274 0.90 -28.83 6.83
CA ALA A 274 1.25 -28.47 5.46
C ALA A 274 2.78 -28.31 5.30
N VAL A 275 3.46 -27.72 6.28
CA VAL A 275 4.94 -27.63 6.31
C VAL A 275 5.56 -29.02 6.28
N LEU A 276 5.09 -29.95 7.13
CA LEU A 276 5.60 -31.31 7.17
C LEU A 276 5.40 -32.05 5.83
N ALA A 277 4.20 -31.96 5.26
CA ALA A 277 3.87 -32.62 4.01
C ALA A 277 4.70 -32.12 2.83
N THR A 278 5.03 -30.83 2.77
CA THR A 278 5.83 -30.23 1.70
C THR A 278 7.33 -30.37 1.89
N THR A 279 7.80 -30.79 3.08
CA THR A 279 9.23 -31.08 3.34
C THR A 279 9.65 -32.46 2.79
N VAL A 280 8.73 -33.42 2.74
CA VAL A 280 9.00 -34.81 2.30
C VAL A 280 9.09 -34.91 0.78
N SER A 281 8.57 -33.92 0.06
CA SER A 281 8.52 -33.92 -1.43
C SER A 281 9.78 -33.33 -2.10
N GLN A 282 10.83 -33.02 -1.32
CA GLN A 282 12.14 -32.55 -1.79
C GLN A 282 13.18 -33.68 -1.70
#